data_ef68a83f7fffc4c70235b73eaf16b6c3
#
_entry.id   ef68a83f7fffc4c70235b73eaf16b6c3
#
_cell.length_a   1.000
_cell.length_b   1.000
_cell.length_c   1.000
_cell.angle_alpha   90.00
_cell.angle_beta   90.00
_cell.angle_gamma   90.00
#
_symmetry.space_group_name_H-M   'P 1'
#
loop_
_entity.id
_entity.type
_entity.pdbx_description
1 polymer ?
#
loop_
_entity_poly.entity_id
_entity_poly.type
_entity_poly.pdbx_seq_one_letter_code
_entity_poly.pdbx_strand_id
1 'polypeptide(L)'
;MDGYTALATISYLPFDNLSFNISSAYSRTTAHIKSINFGGPLEYAPGTDGARDRYYNYDFSSVPGYSDLHIKELDLVFNTSYQISKNFALGLEYNYLYYGDEEPIPATYDTTGRAHIGMLTLTYSY
;
A
#
# COMPACT_ATOMS: atom_id res chain seq x y z
N MET A 1 3.48 5.78 -14.55
CA MET A 1 3.37 5.64 -13.09
C MET A 1 3.11 7.01 -12.53
N ASP A 2 2.00 7.19 -11.88
CA ASP A 2 1.61 8.45 -11.25
C ASP A 2 1.22 8.16 -9.80
N GLY A 3 1.61 9.03 -8.89
CA GLY A 3 1.29 8.86 -7.49
C GLY A 3 1.30 10.20 -6.75
N TYR A 4 0.50 10.29 -5.71
CA TYR A 4 0.52 11.42 -4.80
C TYR A 4 0.38 10.94 -3.36
N THR A 5 0.94 11.71 -2.44
CA THR A 5 0.83 11.49 -1.01
C THR A 5 0.42 12.79 -0.34
N ALA A 6 -0.60 12.72 0.49
CA ALA A 6 -1.05 13.81 1.33
C ALA A 6 -0.77 13.48 2.79
N LEU A 7 -0.19 14.43 3.53
CA LEU A 7 0.14 14.31 4.94
C LEU A 7 -0.57 15.40 5.73
N ALA A 8 -1.13 15.04 6.88
CA ALA A 8 -1.71 16.01 7.82
C ALA A 8 -1.33 15.61 9.24
N THR A 9 -0.98 16.58 10.06
CA THR A 9 -0.68 16.38 11.48
C THR A 9 -1.34 17.48 12.30
N ILE A 10 -2.00 17.08 13.38
CA ILE A 10 -2.65 17.99 14.34
C ILE A 10 -2.10 17.65 15.71
N SER A 11 -1.60 18.65 16.41
CA SER A 11 -1.17 18.55 17.81
C SER A 11 -2.05 19.43 18.68
N TYR A 12 -2.49 18.90 19.80
CA TYR A 12 -3.34 19.59 20.77
C TYR A 12 -2.85 19.36 22.19
N LEU A 13 -2.62 20.43 22.92
CA LEU A 13 -2.16 20.43 24.31
C LEU A 13 -3.22 21.11 25.17
N PRO A 14 -4.21 20.37 25.67
CA PRO A 14 -5.26 20.96 26.54
C PRO A 14 -4.73 21.38 27.91
N PHE A 15 -3.67 20.71 28.38
CA PHE A 15 -3.02 20.98 29.68
C PHE A 15 -1.52 20.76 29.53
N ASP A 16 -0.73 21.32 30.46
CA ASP A 16 0.74 21.19 30.45
C ASP A 16 1.21 19.72 30.57
N ASN A 17 0.38 18.87 31.14
CA ASN A 17 0.68 17.47 31.40
C ASN A 17 -0.03 16.50 30.43
N LEU A 18 -0.77 16.97 29.44
CA LEU A 18 -1.53 16.15 28.51
C LEU A 18 -1.37 16.64 27.09
N SER A 19 -0.90 15.76 26.20
CA SER A 19 -0.77 16.04 24.78
C SER A 19 -1.48 14.98 23.94
N PHE A 20 -2.08 15.46 22.85
CA PHE A 20 -2.65 14.64 21.78
C PHE A 20 -2.00 14.98 20.46
N ASN A 21 -1.66 13.96 19.69
CA ASN A 21 -1.17 14.11 18.32
C ASN A 21 -1.92 13.15 17.42
N ILE A 22 -2.41 13.66 16.31
CA ILE A 22 -3.06 12.88 15.26
C ILE A 22 -2.29 13.15 13.97
N SER A 23 -1.79 12.12 13.34
CA SER A 23 -1.16 12.17 12.04
C SER A 23 -1.90 11.28 11.06
N SER A 24 -2.06 11.76 9.84
CA SER A 24 -2.67 11.02 8.75
C SER A 24 -1.78 11.10 7.53
N ALA A 25 -1.52 9.97 6.90
CA ALA A 25 -0.89 9.85 5.61
C ALA A 25 -1.84 9.12 4.65
N TYR A 26 -2.16 9.76 3.53
CA TYR A 26 -2.90 9.14 2.46
C TYR A 26 -2.05 9.10 1.20
N SER A 27 -1.89 7.94 0.62
CA SER A 27 -1.21 7.77 -0.66
C SER A 27 -2.08 7.06 -1.69
N ARG A 28 -1.94 7.48 -2.94
CA ARG A 28 -2.53 6.80 -4.09
C ARG A 28 -1.47 6.66 -5.16
N THR A 29 -1.30 5.44 -5.64
CA THR A 29 -0.34 5.11 -6.70
C THR A 29 -1.06 4.38 -7.83
N THR A 30 -0.83 4.84 -9.07
CA THR A 30 -1.31 4.19 -10.27
C THR A 30 -0.14 3.78 -11.14
N ALA A 31 -0.13 2.56 -11.60
CA ALA A 31 0.85 2.05 -12.54
C ALA A 31 0.15 1.33 -13.70
N HIS A 32 0.59 1.63 -14.92
CA HIS A 32 0.05 1.00 -16.13
C HIS A 32 1.19 0.45 -16.97
N ILE A 33 1.02 -0.73 -17.52
CA ILE A 33 1.88 -1.27 -18.56
C ILE A 33 1.22 -0.96 -19.90
N LYS A 34 1.77 0.01 -20.66
CA LYS A 34 1.16 0.46 -21.91
C LYS A 34 1.37 -0.52 -23.07
N SER A 35 2.49 -1.21 -23.10
CA SER A 35 2.82 -2.19 -24.13
C SER A 35 3.97 -3.08 -23.70
N ILE A 36 3.91 -4.34 -24.09
CA ILE A 36 5.01 -5.28 -23.96
C ILE A 36 5.47 -5.58 -25.38
N ASN A 37 6.73 -5.22 -25.71
CA ASN A 37 7.32 -5.50 -27.00
C ASN A 37 8.55 -6.38 -26.82
N PHE A 38 8.48 -7.60 -27.25
CA PHE A 38 9.59 -8.56 -27.19
C PHE A 38 10.51 -8.44 -28.41
N GLY A 39 10.68 -7.26 -28.96
CA GLY A 39 11.70 -6.81 -29.90
C GLY A 39 12.24 -7.87 -30.89
N GLY A 40 11.43 -8.31 -31.83
CA GLY A 40 11.84 -9.21 -32.92
C GLY A 40 10.61 -9.77 -33.64
N PRO A 41 10.71 -10.02 -34.96
CA PRO A 41 9.70 -10.82 -35.61
C PRO A 41 9.68 -12.20 -34.92
N LEU A 42 8.51 -12.72 -34.59
CA LEU A 42 8.34 -14.12 -34.25
C LEU A 42 8.77 -14.90 -35.49
N GLU A 43 10.04 -15.31 -35.55
CA GLU A 43 10.50 -16.21 -36.63
C GLU A 43 9.78 -17.53 -36.43
N TYR A 44 8.88 -17.77 -37.32
CA TYR A 44 8.27 -19.07 -37.53
C TYR A 44 9.37 -20.04 -37.93
N ALA A 45 9.81 -20.90 -37.04
CA ALA A 45 10.64 -22.05 -37.45
C ALA A 45 9.68 -23.10 -38.06
N PRO A 46 9.67 -23.28 -39.40
CA PRO A 46 8.88 -24.35 -39.98
C PRO A 46 9.46 -25.67 -39.52
N GLY A 47 8.68 -26.40 -38.70
CA GLY A 47 9.03 -27.74 -38.27
C GLY A 47 9.05 -28.68 -39.50
N THR A 48 10.24 -29.15 -39.88
CA THR A 48 10.40 -30.30 -40.77
C THR A 48 9.97 -31.53 -39.97
N ASP A 49 8.99 -32.25 -40.52
CA ASP A 49 8.42 -33.51 -40.06
C ASP A 49 7.20 -33.42 -39.18
N GLY A 50 6.01 -33.31 -39.80
CA GLY A 50 4.76 -33.95 -39.34
C GLY A 50 4.36 -33.77 -37.87
N ALA A 51 5.12 -33.07 -37.08
CA ALA A 51 4.77 -32.66 -35.73
C ALA A 51 3.69 -31.60 -35.83
N ARG A 52 2.52 -31.90 -35.35
CA ARG A 52 1.36 -31.04 -35.28
C ARG A 52 1.80 -29.65 -34.83
N ASP A 53 1.61 -28.66 -35.70
CA ASP A 53 1.83 -27.26 -35.43
C ASP A 53 1.16 -26.88 -34.13
N ARG A 54 1.90 -26.88 -33.05
CA ARG A 54 1.44 -26.26 -31.81
C ARG A 54 1.68 -24.77 -31.98
N TYR A 55 0.66 -24.10 -32.47
CA TYR A 55 0.63 -22.65 -32.49
C TYR A 55 0.62 -22.14 -31.06
N TYR A 56 1.76 -21.81 -30.52
CA TYR A 56 1.84 -20.97 -29.33
C TYR A 56 1.61 -19.54 -29.79
N ASN A 57 0.36 -19.13 -29.81
CA ASN A 57 0.03 -17.73 -30.02
C ASN A 57 0.25 -17.02 -28.68
N TYR A 58 1.42 -16.43 -28.50
CA TYR A 58 1.70 -15.56 -27.38
C TYR A 58 1.03 -14.21 -27.62
N ASP A 59 -0.27 -14.15 -27.50
CA ASP A 59 -1.00 -12.90 -27.58
C ASP A 59 -0.92 -12.19 -26.21
N PHE A 60 -0.04 -11.20 -26.14
CA PHE A 60 0.12 -10.35 -24.96
C PHE A 60 -0.72 -9.07 -25.04
N SER A 61 -1.63 -8.96 -26.00
CA SER A 61 -2.46 -7.77 -26.21
C SER A 61 -3.39 -7.48 -25.01
N SER A 62 -3.74 -8.50 -24.24
CA SER A 62 -4.57 -8.37 -23.04
C SER A 62 -3.77 -8.02 -21.78
N VAL A 63 -2.44 -8.16 -21.76
CA VAL A 63 -1.60 -7.88 -20.60
C VAL A 63 -1.74 -6.45 -20.08
N PRO A 64 -1.79 -5.39 -20.92
CA PRO A 64 -2.04 -4.05 -20.44
C PRO A 64 -3.34 -3.91 -19.66
N GLY A 65 -4.40 -4.61 -20.06
CA GLY A 65 -5.73 -4.50 -19.45
C GLY A 65 -5.86 -5.12 -18.06
N TYR A 66 -4.97 -6.06 -17.67
CA TYR A 66 -4.96 -6.66 -16.33
C TYR A 66 -3.69 -6.35 -15.53
N SER A 67 -2.83 -5.47 -16.05
CA SER A 67 -1.62 -5.02 -15.35
C SER A 67 -1.77 -3.63 -14.72
N ASP A 68 -2.93 -3.06 -14.81
CA ASP A 68 -3.22 -1.79 -14.16
C ASP A 68 -3.26 -1.98 -12.63
N LEU A 69 -2.53 -1.14 -11.93
CA LEU A 69 -2.39 -1.18 -10.49
C LEU A 69 -2.91 0.14 -9.91
N HIS A 70 -3.93 0.08 -9.07
CA HIS A 70 -4.51 1.23 -8.39
C HIS A 70 -4.47 1.02 -6.88
N ILE A 71 -3.36 1.37 -6.26
CA ILE A 71 -3.15 1.19 -4.83
C ILE A 71 -3.57 2.45 -4.07
N LYS A 72 -4.34 2.25 -3.01
CA LYS A 72 -4.66 3.25 -2.00
C LYS A 72 -4.16 2.80 -0.64
N GLU A 73 -3.49 3.69 0.05
CA GLU A 73 -3.02 3.46 1.41
C GLU A 73 -3.48 4.62 2.31
N LEU A 74 -3.96 4.29 3.48
CA LEU A 74 -4.29 5.24 4.53
C LEU A 74 -3.62 4.79 5.81
N ASP A 75 -2.82 5.67 6.38
CA ASP A 75 -2.18 5.51 7.68
C ASP A 75 -2.69 6.60 8.62
N LEU A 76 -3.28 6.18 9.74
CA LEU A 76 -3.75 7.06 10.79
C LEU A 76 -3.03 6.70 12.09
N VAL A 77 -2.32 7.66 12.65
CA VAL A 77 -1.60 7.52 13.91
C VAL A 77 -2.17 8.48 14.94
N PHE A 78 -2.64 7.93 16.05
CA PHE A 78 -3.06 8.68 17.22
C PHE A 78 -2.08 8.44 18.36
N ASN A 79 -1.52 9.50 18.90
CA ASN A 79 -0.65 9.44 20.07
C ASN A 79 -1.20 10.34 21.16
N THR A 80 -1.18 9.86 22.40
CA THR A 80 -1.40 10.70 23.58
C THR A 80 -0.33 10.43 24.63
N SER A 81 0.07 11.48 25.32
CA SER A 81 1.00 11.39 26.43
C SER A 81 0.43 12.15 27.62
N TYR A 82 0.41 11.49 28.76
CA TYR A 82 -0.07 12.04 30.02
C TYR A 82 0.99 11.93 31.11
N GLN A 83 1.46 13.09 31.59
CA GLN A 83 2.38 13.17 32.73
C GLN A 83 1.59 13.04 34.04
N ILE A 84 1.59 11.87 34.66
CA ILE A 84 0.85 11.57 35.90
C ILE A 84 1.50 12.29 37.08
N SER A 85 2.84 12.27 37.12
CA SER A 85 3.63 12.92 38.16
C SER A 85 5.01 13.32 37.60
N LYS A 86 5.86 13.96 38.38
CA LYS A 86 7.23 14.33 37.94
C LYS A 86 8.04 13.15 37.44
N ASN A 87 7.74 11.98 37.95
CA ASN A 87 8.51 10.76 37.67
C ASN A 87 7.76 9.74 36.80
N PHE A 88 6.44 9.91 36.58
CA PHE A 88 5.63 8.96 35.82
C PHE A 88 4.92 9.62 34.64
N ALA A 89 5.06 9.00 33.47
CA ALA A 89 4.32 9.34 32.28
C ALA A 89 3.68 8.10 31.65
N LEU A 90 2.47 8.26 31.13
CA LEU A 90 1.71 7.28 30.40
C LEU A 90 1.61 7.71 28.95
N GLY A 91 1.95 6.83 28.01
CA GLY A 91 1.77 7.01 26.57
C GLY A 91 0.79 6.00 26.01
N LEU A 92 -0.09 6.42 25.14
CA LEU A 92 -0.95 5.56 24.35
C LEU A 92 -0.73 5.90 22.86
N GLU A 93 -0.47 4.89 22.07
CA GLU A 93 -0.38 4.98 20.62
C GLU A 93 -1.38 4.02 19.98
N TYR A 94 -2.07 4.48 18.96
CA TYR A 94 -2.95 3.67 18.14
C TYR A 94 -2.71 3.98 16.68
N ASN A 95 -2.40 2.94 15.91
CA ASN A 95 -2.16 3.02 14.48
C ASN A 95 -3.24 2.24 13.74
N TYR A 96 -3.85 2.87 12.75
CA TYR A 96 -4.75 2.26 11.79
C TYR A 96 -4.12 2.33 10.40
N LEU A 97 -3.92 1.18 9.80
CA LEU A 97 -3.39 1.01 8.46
C LEU A 97 -4.48 0.42 7.55
N TYR A 98 -4.70 1.05 6.42
CA TYR A 98 -5.57 0.54 5.36
C TYR A 98 -4.79 0.47 4.06
N TYR A 99 -4.88 -0.67 3.41
CA TYR A 99 -4.36 -0.92 2.07
C TYR A 99 -5.50 -1.43 1.20
N GLY A 100 -5.69 -0.88 0.01
CA GLY A 100 -6.69 -1.32 -0.95
C GLY A 100 -6.18 -1.22 -2.37
N ASP A 101 -6.47 -2.24 -3.17
CA ASP A 101 -6.32 -2.23 -4.61
C ASP A 101 -7.71 -2.08 -5.23
N GLU A 102 -7.91 -1.05 -6.06
CA GLU A 102 -9.21 -0.75 -6.67
C GLU A 102 -9.49 -1.60 -7.92
N GLU A 103 -8.47 -2.21 -8.51
CA GLU A 103 -8.61 -3.07 -9.68
C GLU A 103 -8.01 -4.45 -9.39
N PRO A 104 -8.75 -5.33 -8.69
CA PRO A 104 -8.28 -6.69 -8.46
C PRO A 104 -8.13 -7.38 -9.82
N ILE A 105 -6.92 -7.84 -10.10
CA ILE A 105 -6.65 -8.68 -11.26
C ILE A 105 -7.61 -9.89 -11.19
N PRO A 106 -8.31 -10.27 -12.28
CA PRO A 106 -9.31 -11.36 -12.26
C PRO A 106 -8.80 -12.70 -11.71
N ALA A 107 -7.48 -12.85 -11.61
CA ALA A 107 -6.82 -14.04 -11.11
C ALA A 107 -6.34 -13.94 -9.65
N THR A 108 -6.43 -12.75 -9.03
CA THR A 108 -6.03 -12.55 -7.64
C THR A 108 -7.23 -12.12 -6.82
N TYR A 109 -7.37 -12.71 -5.64
CA TYR A 109 -8.40 -12.35 -4.67
C TYR A 109 -8.24 -10.90 -4.22
N ASP A 110 -9.32 -10.33 -3.69
CA ASP A 110 -9.34 -9.02 -3.03
C ASP A 110 -8.11 -8.83 -2.13
N THR A 111 -7.24 -7.89 -2.52
CA THR A 111 -5.98 -7.58 -1.84
C THR A 111 -6.15 -6.45 -0.84
N THR A 112 -7.36 -6.21 -0.37
CA THR A 112 -7.65 -5.20 0.63
C THR A 112 -7.24 -5.68 2.02
N GLY A 113 -6.41 -4.89 2.70
CA GLY A 113 -5.93 -5.18 4.05
C GLY A 113 -6.22 -4.05 5.03
N ARG A 114 -6.44 -4.44 6.30
CA ARG A 114 -6.57 -3.49 7.42
C ARG A 114 -5.77 -4.02 8.59
N ALA A 115 -5.06 -3.12 9.27
CA ALA A 115 -4.36 -3.43 10.50
C ALA A 115 -4.66 -2.40 11.60
N HIS A 116 -4.76 -2.87 12.82
CA HIS A 116 -4.95 -2.06 14.00
C HIS A 116 -3.85 -2.41 14.98
N ILE A 117 -3.06 -1.43 15.38
CA ILE A 117 -1.93 -1.61 16.30
C ILE A 117 -2.13 -0.65 17.48
N GLY A 118 -2.19 -1.19 18.68
CA GLY A 118 -2.25 -0.40 19.91
C GLY A 118 -1.02 -0.64 20.77
N MET A 119 -0.44 0.42 21.31
CA MET A 119 0.70 0.37 22.21
C MET A 119 0.45 1.24 23.45
N LEU A 120 0.70 0.68 24.61
CA LEU A 120 0.68 1.37 25.90
C LEU A 120 2.10 1.43 26.45
N THR A 121 2.54 2.62 26.80
CA THR A 121 3.87 2.85 27.35
C THR A 121 3.77 3.49 28.73
N LEU A 122 4.47 2.93 29.71
CA LEU A 122 4.66 3.55 31.02
C LEU A 122 6.13 3.91 31.16
N THR A 123 6.41 5.19 31.43
CA THR A 123 7.76 5.70 31.62
C THR A 123 7.94 6.14 33.07
N TYR A 124 9.03 5.69 33.68
CA TYR A 124 9.48 6.13 34.99
C TYR A 124 10.88 6.76 34.89
N SER A 125 11.02 7.97 35.47
CA SER A 125 12.29 8.69 35.55
C SER A 125 12.65 8.90 37.03
N TYR A 126 13.88 8.62 37.44
CA TYR A 126 14.39 8.81 38.78
C TYR A 126 15.46 9.91 38.86
#